data_4e30915d46d838b0fcaed863f16ab123
#
_entry.id   4e30915d46d838b0fcaed863f16ab123
#
_cell.length_a   1.000
_cell.length_b   1.000
_cell.length_c   1.000
_cell.angle_alpha   90.00
_cell.angle_beta   90.00
_cell.angle_gamma   90.00
#
_symmetry.space_group_name_H-M   'P 1'
#
loop_
_entity.id
_entity.type
_entity.pdbx_description
1 polymer ?
#
loop_
_entity_poly.entity_id
_entity_poly.type
_entity_poly.pdbx_seq_one_letter_code
_entity_poly.pdbx_strand_id
1 'polypeptide(L)'
;MKQHTYIAIDLKSFYASVECRERGLDPLDTNLVVADESRTDKTICLAVTPSLKSYGISGRGRLFEVKQRVKEANAGRQHDAPGRRLEGSSHFFSELQADPSLAIDFIIAPPRMAYYMEYSTRIYQVYLKYIAPEDIVVYSIDEVFMDVTDYLNTYKLSAHDLAMKIILDVLETTGITATAGIGTNLFLCKVAMDIVAKHIPADKNGVRIAELDETKFRRELWSHQPLTDFWRVGRGIAKKLEQNGMFTMGDVALCSERNEDLLYKLFGKNAELLIDHAWGWEPTTIKAIKAYRPSSNSLSSGQVLHCPYESQKAKLVVREMTDLLVLDLVDKGLVTDQMVLTVGYDIENLTNPARRAKYHGAVEKDPYGREIPKQAHGSINLDGHTSSTRKIMCAVSELFDRIVDKNLLVRRMYVVAN
;
A
#
# COMPACT_ATOMS: atom_id res chain seq x y z
N MET A 1 6.80 -29.34 -17.00
CA MET A 1 5.68 -28.44 -16.64
C MET A 1 5.51 -27.43 -17.78
N LYS A 2 4.29 -27.01 -18.12
CA LYS A 2 4.06 -25.95 -19.11
C LYS A 2 4.64 -24.66 -18.56
N GLN A 3 5.48 -23.97 -19.32
CA GLN A 3 6.01 -22.67 -18.91
C GLN A 3 4.86 -21.65 -18.98
N HIS A 4 4.59 -20.96 -17.84
CA HIS A 4 3.60 -19.91 -17.79
C HIS A 4 4.19 -18.55 -18.19
N THR A 5 3.32 -17.67 -18.62
CA THR A 5 3.63 -16.26 -18.86
C THR A 5 2.58 -15.40 -18.13
N TYR A 6 3.06 -14.59 -17.17
CA TYR A 6 2.21 -13.72 -16.39
C TYR A 6 2.48 -12.26 -16.74
N ILE A 7 1.44 -11.45 -16.71
CA ILE A 7 1.52 -9.99 -16.79
C ILE A 7 0.98 -9.41 -15.47
N ALA A 8 1.76 -8.55 -14.84
CA ALA A 8 1.29 -7.67 -13.77
C ALA A 8 1.09 -6.26 -14.34
N ILE A 9 -0.01 -5.59 -14.01
CA ILE A 9 -0.30 -4.21 -14.42
C ILE A 9 -0.61 -3.37 -13.18
N ASP A 10 0.03 -2.21 -13.06
CA ASP A 10 -0.16 -1.19 -12.01
C ASP A 10 -0.53 0.16 -12.63
N LEU A 11 -1.67 0.71 -12.23
CA LEU A 11 -2.18 1.99 -12.73
C LEU A 11 -1.38 3.15 -12.11
N LYS A 12 -0.84 3.99 -12.97
CA LYS A 12 0.10 5.03 -12.55
C LYS A 12 -0.54 6.08 -11.65
N SER A 13 -0.10 6.13 -10.38
CA SER A 13 -0.59 7.10 -9.38
C SER A 13 -2.12 7.17 -9.32
N PHE A 14 -2.78 6.03 -9.30
CA PHE A 14 -4.19 5.81 -9.65
C PHE A 14 -5.15 6.87 -9.11
N TYR A 15 -5.22 7.09 -7.79
CA TYR A 15 -6.17 8.06 -7.23
C TYR A 15 -5.90 9.49 -7.71
N ALA A 16 -4.64 9.88 -7.83
CA ALA A 16 -4.28 11.20 -8.34
C ALA A 16 -4.61 11.33 -9.83
N SER A 17 -4.43 10.27 -10.60
CA SER A 17 -4.79 10.25 -12.02
C SER A 17 -6.30 10.36 -12.21
N VAL A 18 -7.11 9.66 -11.40
CA VAL A 18 -8.59 9.83 -11.40
C VAL A 18 -8.97 11.26 -11.09
N GLU A 19 -8.38 11.87 -10.06
CA GLU A 19 -8.68 13.26 -9.69
C GLU A 19 -8.28 14.28 -10.76
N CYS A 20 -7.19 14.06 -11.49
CA CYS A 20 -6.81 14.86 -12.64
C CYS A 20 -7.83 14.71 -13.76
N ARG A 21 -8.18 13.49 -14.16
CA ARG A 21 -9.13 13.23 -15.26
C ARG A 21 -10.49 13.87 -15.02
N GLU A 22 -11.00 13.79 -13.80
CA GLU A 22 -12.26 14.42 -13.41
C GLU A 22 -12.27 15.96 -13.48
N ARG A 23 -11.08 16.55 -13.40
CA ARG A 23 -10.89 18.00 -13.54
C ARG A 23 -10.53 18.41 -14.99
N GLY A 24 -10.51 17.46 -15.93
CA GLY A 24 -10.07 17.72 -17.31
C GLY A 24 -8.58 17.98 -17.44
N LEU A 25 -7.77 17.54 -16.46
CA LEU A 25 -6.33 17.75 -16.39
C LEU A 25 -5.56 16.51 -16.86
N ASP A 26 -4.33 16.70 -17.35
CA ASP A 26 -3.44 15.60 -17.68
C ASP A 26 -2.72 15.09 -16.41
N PRO A 27 -2.90 13.78 -16.02
CA PRO A 27 -2.23 13.21 -14.88
C PRO A 27 -0.69 13.21 -14.96
N LEU A 28 -0.11 13.26 -16.15
CA LEU A 28 1.33 13.27 -16.37
C LEU A 28 1.95 14.66 -16.26
N ASP A 29 1.16 15.70 -16.51
CA ASP A 29 1.61 17.10 -16.50
C ASP A 29 1.22 17.86 -15.21
N THR A 30 0.16 17.43 -14.53
CA THR A 30 -0.40 18.19 -13.40
C THR A 30 0.21 17.78 -12.06
N ASN A 31 0.61 18.76 -11.25
CA ASN A 31 1.01 18.55 -9.86
C ASN A 31 -0.24 18.45 -8.97
N LEU A 32 -0.52 17.25 -8.47
CA LEU A 32 -1.68 16.99 -7.62
C LEU A 32 -1.37 15.93 -6.55
N VAL A 33 -1.91 16.13 -5.36
CA VAL A 33 -1.93 15.12 -4.29
C VAL A 33 -3.37 14.81 -3.87
N VAL A 34 -3.63 13.58 -3.49
CA VAL A 34 -4.90 13.17 -2.88
C VAL A 34 -4.71 13.09 -1.37
N ALA A 35 -5.29 14.04 -0.64
CA ALA A 35 -5.18 14.13 0.81
C ALA A 35 -6.39 14.83 1.42
N ASP A 36 -6.77 14.44 2.63
CA ASP A 36 -7.82 15.10 3.41
C ASP A 36 -7.23 16.24 4.25
N GLU A 37 -7.17 17.44 3.68
CA GLU A 37 -6.66 18.65 4.33
C GLU A 37 -7.53 19.11 5.51
N SER A 38 -8.82 18.76 5.52
CA SER A 38 -9.75 19.15 6.59
C SER A 38 -9.39 18.52 7.93
N ARG A 39 -8.62 17.43 7.93
CA ARG A 39 -8.21 16.75 9.16
C ARG A 39 -7.00 17.42 9.81
N THR A 40 -5.85 17.31 9.21
CA THR A 40 -4.59 17.95 9.66
C THR A 40 -3.51 17.80 8.58
N ASP A 41 -2.50 18.65 8.57
CA ASP A 41 -1.32 18.50 7.71
C ASP A 41 -0.51 17.20 7.95
N LYS A 42 -0.80 16.47 9.04
CA LYS A 42 -0.21 15.16 9.31
C LYS A 42 -0.93 14.02 8.61
N THR A 43 -1.98 14.30 7.82
CA THR A 43 -2.67 13.30 7.00
C THR A 43 -1.72 12.67 6.01
N ILE A 44 -1.93 11.38 5.70
CA ILE A 44 -1.15 10.67 4.69
C ILE A 44 -1.75 11.01 3.32
N CYS A 45 -0.91 11.38 2.37
CA CYS A 45 -1.31 11.48 0.97
C CYS A 45 -1.55 10.07 0.42
N LEU A 46 -2.74 9.83 -0.11
CA LEU A 46 -3.10 8.53 -0.68
C LEU A 46 -2.45 8.30 -2.04
N ALA A 47 -2.25 9.38 -2.81
CA ALA A 47 -1.54 9.36 -4.08
C ALA A 47 -0.92 10.73 -4.37
N VAL A 48 0.13 10.71 -5.19
CA VAL A 48 0.86 11.88 -5.69
C VAL A 48 1.09 11.67 -7.18
N THR A 49 0.87 12.69 -8.01
CA THR A 49 1.09 12.62 -9.46
C THR A 49 2.57 12.39 -9.81
N PRO A 50 2.85 11.81 -10.99
CA PRO A 50 4.24 11.59 -11.44
C PRO A 50 5.04 12.87 -11.55
N SER A 51 4.45 13.95 -12.05
CA SER A 51 5.09 15.28 -12.15
C SER A 51 5.54 15.79 -10.79
N LEU A 52 4.68 15.71 -9.78
CA LEU A 52 5.01 16.17 -8.43
C LEU A 52 6.04 15.25 -7.74
N LYS A 53 6.02 13.94 -8.02
CA LYS A 53 7.06 13.00 -7.55
C LYS A 53 8.46 13.33 -8.09
N SER A 54 8.58 13.95 -9.28
CA SER A 54 9.86 14.33 -9.86
C SER A 54 10.65 15.34 -9.01
N TYR A 55 9.97 16.05 -8.11
CA TYR A 55 10.58 16.95 -7.12
C TYR A 55 11.02 16.23 -5.83
N GLY A 56 11.13 14.89 -5.84
CA GLY A 56 11.58 14.10 -4.70
C GLY A 56 10.50 13.88 -3.63
N ILE A 57 9.22 14.04 -4.00
CA ILE A 57 8.09 13.84 -3.11
C ILE A 57 7.69 12.36 -3.09
N SER A 58 7.59 11.77 -1.90
CA SER A 58 7.17 10.39 -1.72
C SER A 58 5.71 10.18 -2.14
N GLY A 59 5.41 9.04 -2.78
CA GLY A 59 4.06 8.69 -3.20
C GLY A 59 3.04 8.53 -2.05
N ARG A 60 3.51 8.31 -0.82
CA ARG A 60 2.69 8.18 0.40
C ARG A 60 3.24 9.00 1.57
N GLY A 61 3.87 10.14 1.27
CA GLY A 61 4.30 11.11 2.29
C GLY A 61 3.11 11.72 3.03
N ARG A 62 3.38 12.40 4.14
CA ARG A 62 2.38 13.21 4.83
C ARG A 62 2.23 14.56 4.13
N LEU A 63 1.08 15.19 4.23
CA LEU A 63 0.81 16.45 3.54
C LEU A 63 1.82 17.55 3.94
N PHE A 64 2.22 17.64 5.21
CA PHE A 64 3.24 18.59 5.63
C PHE A 64 4.62 18.32 4.99
N GLU A 65 4.97 17.05 4.74
CA GLU A 65 6.22 16.68 4.05
C GLU A 65 6.17 17.10 2.58
N VAL A 66 5.01 16.96 1.92
CA VAL A 66 4.79 17.46 0.55
C VAL A 66 4.98 18.98 0.51
N LYS A 67 4.29 19.72 1.41
CA LYS A 67 4.40 21.20 1.53
C LYS A 67 5.86 21.62 1.77
N GLN A 68 6.57 20.91 2.64
CA GLN A 68 7.99 21.18 2.94
C GLN A 68 8.87 20.96 1.71
N ARG A 69 8.71 19.85 1.01
CA ARG A 69 9.48 19.53 -0.20
C ARG A 69 9.23 20.52 -1.33
N VAL A 70 7.98 20.92 -1.55
CA VAL A 70 7.66 21.98 -2.52
C VAL A 70 8.32 23.30 -2.15
N LYS A 71 8.35 23.68 -0.87
CA LYS A 71 9.06 24.87 -0.40
C LYS A 71 10.57 24.78 -0.65
N GLU A 72 11.19 23.64 -0.40
CA GLU A 72 12.61 23.40 -0.68
C GLU A 72 12.92 23.48 -2.18
N ALA A 73 12.09 22.84 -3.02
CA ALA A 73 12.22 22.90 -4.48
C ALA A 73 12.06 24.34 -5.00
N ASN A 74 11.10 25.10 -4.45
CA ASN A 74 10.91 26.50 -4.80
C ASN A 74 12.08 27.40 -4.37
N ALA A 75 12.75 27.11 -3.25
CA ALA A 75 13.97 27.83 -2.87
C ALA A 75 15.11 27.60 -3.88
N GLY A 76 15.25 26.37 -4.40
CA GLY A 76 16.15 26.06 -5.51
C GLY A 76 15.79 26.83 -6.79
N ARG A 77 14.53 26.75 -7.21
CA ARG A 77 14.03 27.50 -8.39
C ARG A 77 14.25 29.00 -8.26
N GLN A 78 14.00 29.57 -7.08
CA GLN A 78 14.26 31.00 -6.84
C GLN A 78 15.74 31.37 -7.00
N HIS A 79 16.65 30.50 -6.59
CA HIS A 79 18.10 30.73 -6.79
C HIS A 79 18.47 30.77 -8.28
N ASP A 80 17.82 29.92 -9.09
CA ASP A 80 18.11 29.73 -10.51
C ASP A 80 17.30 30.67 -11.41
N ALA A 81 16.23 31.29 -10.89
CA ALA A 81 15.35 32.20 -11.61
C ALA A 81 16.05 33.52 -12.01
N PRO A 82 15.68 34.15 -13.13
CA PRO A 82 16.12 35.47 -13.51
C PRO A 82 15.89 36.48 -12.39
N GLY A 83 16.95 37.22 -12.00
CA GLY A 83 16.87 38.19 -10.90
C GLY A 83 16.63 37.58 -9.52
N ARG A 84 16.76 36.26 -9.37
CA ARG A 84 16.48 35.49 -8.14
C ARG A 84 15.09 35.75 -7.52
N ARG A 85 14.09 35.94 -8.37
CA ARG A 85 12.72 36.17 -7.95
C ARG A 85 11.79 35.24 -8.71
N LEU A 86 10.79 34.70 -8.00
CA LEU A 86 9.68 33.97 -8.61
C LEU A 86 8.54 34.97 -8.86
N GLU A 87 8.00 35.02 -10.08
CA GLU A 87 7.02 36.02 -10.52
C GLU A 87 5.61 35.44 -10.71
N GLY A 88 5.38 34.23 -10.27
CA GLY A 88 4.09 33.53 -10.38
C GLY A 88 4.19 32.11 -9.85
N SER A 89 3.17 31.31 -10.09
CA SER A 89 3.17 29.88 -9.78
C SER A 89 2.38 29.10 -10.82
N SER A 90 2.75 27.83 -11.00
CA SER A 90 1.97 26.90 -11.82
C SER A 90 1.94 25.51 -11.19
N HIS A 91 0.85 24.80 -11.42
CA HIS A 91 0.69 23.39 -11.11
C HIS A 91 0.88 22.49 -12.35
N PHE A 92 1.27 23.05 -13.50
CA PHE A 92 1.61 22.30 -14.70
C PHE A 92 3.12 22.13 -14.84
N PHE A 93 3.56 20.87 -14.97
CA PHE A 93 4.98 20.54 -15.10
C PHE A 93 5.59 21.15 -16.37
N SER A 94 4.85 21.13 -17.50
CA SER A 94 5.27 21.73 -18.79
C SER A 94 5.54 23.22 -18.66
N GLU A 95 4.67 23.99 -17.99
CA GLU A 95 4.87 25.42 -17.74
C GLU A 95 6.08 25.67 -16.85
N LEU A 96 6.22 24.87 -15.79
CA LEU A 96 7.37 24.96 -14.87
C LEU A 96 8.70 24.63 -15.54
N GLN A 97 8.69 23.78 -16.58
CA GLN A 97 9.90 23.50 -17.38
C GLN A 97 10.18 24.63 -18.37
N ALA A 98 9.15 25.26 -18.92
CA ALA A 98 9.28 26.33 -19.90
C ALA A 98 9.70 27.69 -19.25
N ASP A 99 9.25 27.94 -18.02
CA ASP A 99 9.50 29.21 -17.31
C ASP A 99 10.11 28.99 -15.92
N PRO A 100 11.41 29.23 -15.75
CA PRO A 100 12.09 29.08 -14.46
C PRO A 100 11.66 30.14 -13.43
N SER A 101 10.98 31.21 -13.80
CA SER A 101 10.48 32.24 -12.88
C SER A 101 9.20 31.81 -12.13
N LEU A 102 8.56 30.72 -12.53
CA LEU A 102 7.35 30.22 -11.87
C LEU A 102 7.67 29.37 -10.65
N ALA A 103 6.96 29.61 -9.54
CA ALA A 103 6.97 28.72 -8.39
C ALA A 103 6.18 27.44 -8.67
N ILE A 104 6.61 26.34 -8.11
CA ILE A 104 5.85 25.09 -8.08
C ILE A 104 4.64 25.29 -7.17
N ASP A 105 3.47 25.04 -7.70
CA ASP A 105 2.21 24.90 -6.98
C ASP A 105 1.63 23.52 -7.20
N PHE A 106 0.64 23.10 -6.40
CA PHE A 106 -0.02 21.82 -6.56
C PHE A 106 -1.45 21.83 -6.02
N ILE A 107 -2.29 20.98 -6.59
CA ILE A 107 -3.67 20.80 -6.20
C ILE A 107 -3.76 19.78 -5.08
N ILE A 108 -4.54 20.07 -4.02
CA ILE A 108 -4.91 19.10 -2.98
C ILE A 108 -6.34 18.65 -3.27
N ALA A 109 -6.51 17.36 -3.61
CA ALA A 109 -7.81 16.77 -3.89
C ALA A 109 -8.28 15.92 -2.68
N PRO A 110 -9.49 16.13 -2.17
CA PRO A 110 -10.03 15.28 -1.12
C PRO A 110 -10.27 13.85 -1.64
N PRO A 111 -10.04 12.80 -0.80
CA PRO A 111 -10.24 11.41 -1.21
C PRO A 111 -11.71 11.09 -1.50
N ARG A 112 -11.97 10.39 -2.62
CA ARG A 112 -13.30 9.92 -3.03
C ARG A 112 -13.28 8.41 -3.29
N MET A 113 -13.14 7.60 -2.21
CA MET A 113 -12.84 6.16 -2.33
C MET A 113 -13.89 5.40 -3.15
N ALA A 114 -15.19 5.66 -2.97
CA ALA A 114 -16.25 5.02 -3.76
C ALA A 114 -16.06 5.29 -5.26
N TYR A 115 -15.67 6.51 -5.62
CA TYR A 115 -15.43 6.89 -7.00
C TYR A 115 -14.19 6.20 -7.60
N TYR A 116 -13.15 6.00 -6.79
CA TYR A 116 -11.98 5.23 -7.25
C TYR A 116 -12.32 3.75 -7.48
N MET A 117 -13.24 3.19 -6.68
CA MET A 117 -13.76 1.85 -6.91
C MET A 117 -14.52 1.73 -8.24
N GLU A 118 -15.32 2.75 -8.61
CA GLU A 118 -16.01 2.80 -9.90
C GLU A 118 -15.02 2.82 -11.07
N TYR A 119 -13.97 3.66 -10.99
CA TYR A 119 -12.91 3.69 -12.01
C TYR A 119 -12.16 2.35 -12.10
N SER A 120 -11.81 1.75 -10.97
CA SER A 120 -11.17 0.42 -10.93
C SER A 120 -12.06 -0.63 -11.60
N THR A 121 -13.36 -0.61 -11.34
CA THR A 121 -14.33 -1.52 -11.97
C THR A 121 -14.41 -1.29 -13.48
N ARG A 122 -14.44 -0.05 -13.95
CA ARG A 122 -14.40 0.27 -15.39
C ARG A 122 -13.14 -0.25 -16.06
N ILE A 123 -11.99 -0.10 -15.42
CA ILE A 123 -10.72 -0.63 -15.93
C ILE A 123 -10.71 -2.16 -15.93
N TYR A 124 -11.27 -2.82 -14.91
CA TYR A 124 -11.42 -4.26 -14.89
C TYR A 124 -12.27 -4.77 -16.06
N GLN A 125 -13.33 -4.04 -16.48
CA GLN A 125 -14.10 -4.38 -17.68
C GLN A 125 -13.26 -4.29 -18.96
N VAL A 126 -12.24 -3.41 -19.02
CA VAL A 126 -11.29 -3.42 -20.14
C VAL A 126 -10.46 -4.69 -20.15
N TYR A 127 -9.93 -5.13 -18.99
CA TYR A 127 -9.18 -6.37 -18.90
C TYR A 127 -9.97 -7.60 -19.36
N LEU A 128 -11.27 -7.65 -19.03
CA LEU A 128 -12.17 -8.73 -19.44
C LEU A 128 -12.44 -8.82 -20.96
N LYS A 129 -12.12 -7.79 -21.73
CA LYS A 129 -12.15 -7.86 -23.21
C LYS A 129 -11.07 -8.80 -23.76
N TYR A 130 -9.99 -9.02 -23.00
CA TYR A 130 -8.80 -9.73 -23.42
C TYR A 130 -8.57 -11.04 -22.70
N ILE A 131 -8.82 -11.07 -21.41
CA ILE A 131 -8.47 -12.19 -20.51
C ILE A 131 -9.73 -12.59 -19.73
N ALA A 132 -9.98 -13.90 -19.64
CA ALA A 132 -11.10 -14.43 -18.87
C ALA A 132 -10.91 -14.19 -17.36
N PRO A 133 -12.00 -14.00 -16.60
CA PRO A 133 -11.92 -13.69 -15.18
C PRO A 133 -11.24 -14.79 -14.36
N GLU A 134 -11.21 -16.04 -14.84
CA GLU A 134 -10.50 -17.16 -14.23
C GLU A 134 -8.99 -16.95 -14.17
N ASP A 135 -8.45 -16.25 -15.17
CA ASP A 135 -7.01 -16.02 -15.37
C ASP A 135 -6.57 -14.61 -14.90
N ILE A 136 -7.47 -13.88 -14.21
CA ILE A 136 -7.18 -12.57 -13.60
C ILE A 136 -7.29 -12.66 -12.08
N VAL A 137 -6.30 -12.12 -11.38
CA VAL A 137 -6.35 -11.84 -9.93
C VAL A 137 -6.24 -10.33 -9.72
N VAL A 138 -7.27 -9.73 -9.13
CA VAL A 138 -7.23 -8.35 -8.66
C VAL A 138 -6.43 -8.34 -7.35
N TYR A 139 -5.23 -7.79 -7.38
CA TYR A 139 -4.33 -7.74 -6.24
C TYR A 139 -4.63 -6.54 -5.33
N SER A 140 -4.94 -5.40 -5.94
CA SER A 140 -5.39 -4.19 -5.26
C SER A 140 -6.38 -3.42 -6.14
N ILE A 141 -6.80 -2.24 -5.71
CA ILE A 141 -7.71 -1.37 -6.49
C ILE A 141 -7.09 -0.89 -7.81
N ASP A 142 -5.76 -0.88 -7.90
CA ASP A 142 -4.96 -0.36 -9.02
C ASP A 142 -4.01 -1.38 -9.63
N GLU A 143 -4.03 -2.63 -9.14
CA GLU A 143 -3.08 -3.65 -9.55
C GLU A 143 -3.74 -5.01 -9.81
N VAL A 144 -3.35 -5.65 -10.93
CA VAL A 144 -3.84 -6.97 -11.33
C VAL A 144 -2.70 -7.88 -11.79
N PHE A 145 -2.90 -9.18 -11.63
CA PHE A 145 -2.11 -10.24 -12.27
C PHE A 145 -2.96 -10.98 -13.28
N MET A 146 -2.37 -11.35 -14.41
CA MET A 146 -3.02 -12.10 -15.48
C MET A 146 -2.12 -13.27 -15.93
N ASP A 147 -2.66 -14.48 -16.03
CA ASP A 147 -2.02 -15.58 -16.74
C ASP A 147 -2.39 -15.48 -18.22
N VAL A 148 -1.41 -15.11 -19.05
CA VAL A 148 -1.64 -14.90 -20.49
C VAL A 148 -1.16 -16.06 -21.35
N THR A 149 -0.72 -17.14 -20.74
CA THR A 149 -0.07 -18.28 -21.39
C THR A 149 -0.82 -18.79 -22.63
N ASP A 150 -2.12 -19.04 -22.49
CA ASP A 150 -2.94 -19.60 -23.56
C ASP A 150 -3.48 -18.53 -24.53
N TYR A 151 -3.39 -17.25 -24.15
CA TYR A 151 -3.90 -16.14 -24.95
C TYR A 151 -2.91 -15.66 -26.01
N LEU A 152 -1.59 -15.84 -25.80
CA LEU A 152 -0.57 -15.39 -26.74
C LEU A 152 -0.74 -16.02 -28.12
N ASN A 153 -1.01 -17.32 -28.16
CA ASN A 153 -1.28 -18.03 -29.42
C ASN A 153 -2.60 -17.60 -30.06
N THR A 154 -3.64 -17.36 -29.25
CA THR A 154 -4.97 -16.93 -29.70
C THR A 154 -4.90 -15.56 -30.37
N TYR A 155 -4.21 -14.61 -29.73
CA TYR A 155 -4.06 -13.25 -30.28
C TYR A 155 -2.93 -13.13 -31.27
N LYS A 156 -2.05 -14.11 -31.39
CA LYS A 156 -0.80 -14.07 -32.19
C LYS A 156 0.06 -12.84 -31.86
N LEU A 157 0.14 -12.54 -30.56
CA LEU A 157 0.92 -11.44 -30.01
C LEU A 157 1.99 -11.95 -29.05
N SER A 158 3.08 -11.20 -28.93
CA SER A 158 3.99 -11.35 -27.79
C SER A 158 3.32 -10.91 -26.49
N ALA A 159 3.85 -11.34 -25.34
CA ALA A 159 3.35 -10.87 -24.05
C ALA A 159 3.48 -9.34 -23.89
N HIS A 160 4.57 -8.78 -24.43
CA HIS A 160 4.81 -7.33 -24.48
C HIS A 160 3.72 -6.61 -25.30
N ASP A 161 3.43 -7.10 -26.51
CA ASP A 161 2.43 -6.47 -27.38
C ASP A 161 1.02 -6.60 -26.82
N LEU A 162 0.71 -7.72 -26.16
CA LEU A 162 -0.58 -7.90 -25.48
C LEU A 162 -0.70 -6.96 -24.28
N ALA A 163 0.33 -6.83 -23.43
CA ALA A 163 0.35 -5.87 -22.32
C ALA A 163 0.17 -4.44 -22.83
N MET A 164 0.93 -4.05 -23.87
CA MET A 164 0.81 -2.73 -24.51
C MET A 164 -0.61 -2.48 -25.01
N LYS A 165 -1.20 -3.44 -25.70
CA LYS A 165 -2.57 -3.33 -26.25
C LYS A 165 -3.60 -3.13 -25.13
N ILE A 166 -3.51 -3.88 -24.05
CA ILE A 166 -4.38 -3.74 -22.88
C ILE A 166 -4.23 -2.37 -22.24
N ILE A 167 -2.99 -1.92 -22.01
CA ILE A 167 -2.72 -0.61 -21.38
C ILE A 167 -3.22 0.55 -22.26
N LEU A 168 -3.05 0.47 -23.58
CA LEU A 168 -3.55 1.50 -24.49
C LEU A 168 -5.08 1.56 -24.50
N ASP A 169 -5.80 0.43 -24.43
CA ASP A 169 -7.28 0.42 -24.30
C ASP A 169 -7.71 1.03 -22.95
N VAL A 170 -6.97 0.76 -21.85
CA VAL A 170 -7.21 1.42 -20.55
C VAL A 170 -7.00 2.93 -20.66
N LEU A 171 -5.92 3.36 -21.31
CA LEU A 171 -5.61 4.78 -21.53
C LEU A 171 -6.68 5.47 -22.38
N GLU A 172 -7.12 4.85 -23.48
CA GLU A 172 -8.18 5.37 -24.34
C GLU A 172 -9.52 5.49 -23.59
N THR A 173 -9.86 4.45 -22.81
CA THR A 173 -11.15 4.37 -22.09
C THR A 173 -11.21 5.33 -20.89
N THR A 174 -10.10 5.57 -20.19
CA THR A 174 -10.08 6.26 -18.88
C THR A 174 -9.13 7.45 -18.83
N GLY A 175 -8.21 7.58 -19.78
CA GLY A 175 -7.13 8.56 -19.76
C GLY A 175 -6.05 8.28 -18.70
N ILE A 176 -6.00 7.06 -18.14
CA ILE A 176 -5.04 6.64 -17.12
C ILE A 176 -4.05 5.65 -17.74
N THR A 177 -2.76 5.95 -17.63
CA THR A 177 -1.70 5.04 -18.08
C THR A 177 -1.29 4.05 -16.99
N ALA A 178 -0.51 3.05 -17.37
CA ALA A 178 -0.06 2.00 -16.47
C ALA A 178 1.40 1.60 -16.70
N THR A 179 1.95 0.85 -15.75
CA THR A 179 3.23 0.14 -15.85
C THR A 179 2.95 -1.35 -15.84
N ALA A 180 3.68 -2.13 -16.62
CA ALA A 180 3.54 -3.59 -16.61
C ALA A 180 4.87 -4.30 -16.38
N GLY A 181 4.77 -5.48 -15.76
CA GLY A 181 5.84 -6.45 -15.66
C GLY A 181 5.40 -7.78 -16.25
N ILE A 182 6.28 -8.42 -16.98
CA ILE A 182 6.08 -9.72 -17.59
C ILE A 182 7.08 -10.71 -16.97
N GLY A 183 6.62 -11.90 -16.61
CA GLY A 183 7.47 -12.91 -16.01
C GLY A 183 6.98 -14.33 -16.22
N THR A 184 7.87 -15.28 -16.00
CA THR A 184 7.58 -16.73 -16.07
C THR A 184 6.80 -17.23 -14.85
N ASN A 185 6.69 -16.41 -13.79
CA ASN A 185 5.90 -16.66 -12.60
C ASN A 185 5.42 -15.33 -11.99
N LEU A 186 4.55 -15.40 -10.96
CA LEU A 186 3.94 -14.21 -10.33
C LEU A 186 4.98 -13.32 -9.62
N PHE A 187 6.03 -13.89 -9.05
CA PHE A 187 7.09 -13.10 -8.42
C PHE A 187 7.86 -12.30 -9.46
N LEU A 188 8.29 -12.94 -10.55
CA LEU A 188 9.09 -12.28 -11.58
C LEU A 188 8.32 -11.19 -12.32
N CYS A 189 7.04 -11.40 -12.65
CA CYS A 189 6.25 -10.34 -13.28
C CYS A 189 6.04 -9.14 -12.33
N LYS A 190 5.84 -9.37 -11.03
CA LYS A 190 5.74 -8.30 -10.02
C LYS A 190 7.05 -7.54 -9.86
N VAL A 191 8.18 -8.23 -9.75
CA VAL A 191 9.51 -7.62 -9.61
C VAL A 191 9.92 -6.88 -10.89
N ALA A 192 9.60 -7.42 -12.07
CA ALA A 192 9.78 -6.72 -13.33
C ALA A 192 9.05 -5.38 -13.35
N MET A 193 7.80 -5.36 -12.88
CA MET A 193 6.98 -4.16 -12.81
C MET A 193 7.51 -3.16 -11.76
N ASP A 194 7.79 -3.63 -10.54
CA ASP A 194 8.10 -2.75 -9.41
C ASP A 194 9.54 -2.22 -9.41
N ILE A 195 10.49 -2.99 -9.91
CA ILE A 195 11.91 -2.63 -9.90
C ILE A 195 12.36 -2.23 -11.30
N VAL A 196 12.29 -3.14 -12.29
CA VAL A 196 12.90 -2.89 -13.59
C VAL A 196 12.15 -1.82 -14.38
N ALA A 197 10.81 -1.92 -14.48
CA ALA A 197 10.02 -1.00 -15.28
C ALA A 197 10.07 0.45 -14.75
N LYS A 198 10.31 0.64 -13.46
CA LYS A 198 10.47 2.00 -12.88
C LYS A 198 11.72 2.73 -13.35
N HIS A 199 12.76 1.99 -13.77
CA HIS A 199 14.05 2.55 -14.16
C HIS A 199 14.23 2.67 -15.69
N ILE A 200 13.31 2.16 -16.49
CA ILE A 200 13.32 2.34 -17.94
C ILE A 200 12.57 3.61 -18.34
N PRO A 201 12.94 4.26 -19.45
CA PRO A 201 12.20 5.39 -20.01
C PRO A 201 10.77 5.00 -20.33
N ALA A 202 9.82 5.90 -20.07
CA ALA A 202 8.45 5.75 -20.52
C ALA A 202 8.35 6.01 -22.03
N ASP A 203 7.42 5.34 -22.71
CA ASP A 203 7.06 5.71 -24.08
C ASP A 203 6.29 7.04 -24.13
N LYS A 204 5.89 7.47 -25.34
CA LYS A 204 5.12 8.70 -25.56
C LYS A 204 3.77 8.76 -24.81
N ASN A 205 3.24 7.60 -24.41
CA ASN A 205 1.98 7.47 -23.66
C ASN A 205 2.21 7.28 -22.15
N GLY A 206 3.46 7.42 -21.67
CA GLY A 206 3.83 7.21 -20.29
C GLY A 206 3.92 5.74 -19.88
N VAL A 207 3.81 4.79 -20.81
CA VAL A 207 3.83 3.33 -20.56
C VAL A 207 5.25 2.86 -20.34
N ARG A 208 5.42 1.92 -19.40
CA ARG A 208 6.67 1.21 -19.12
C ARG A 208 6.37 -0.27 -18.99
N ILE A 209 7.07 -1.11 -19.73
CA ILE A 209 6.93 -2.58 -19.68
C ILE A 209 8.31 -3.18 -19.54
N ALA A 210 8.49 -4.07 -18.55
CA ALA A 210 9.72 -4.82 -18.33
C ALA A 210 9.44 -6.33 -18.30
N GLU A 211 10.44 -7.13 -18.64
CA GLU A 211 10.33 -8.58 -18.70
C GLU A 211 11.48 -9.24 -17.93
N LEU A 212 11.16 -10.25 -17.13
CA LEU A 212 12.11 -11.06 -16.39
C LEU A 212 11.80 -12.56 -16.55
N ASP A 213 12.85 -13.33 -16.75
CA ASP A 213 12.93 -14.76 -16.45
C ASP A 213 13.88 -15.00 -15.25
N GLU A 214 13.99 -16.23 -14.78
CA GLU A 214 14.83 -16.60 -13.63
C GLU A 214 16.31 -16.29 -13.86
N THR A 215 16.79 -16.46 -15.07
CA THR A 215 18.20 -16.21 -15.44
C THR A 215 18.49 -14.71 -15.45
N LYS A 216 17.59 -13.93 -16.08
CA LYS A 216 17.70 -12.47 -16.14
C LYS A 216 17.58 -11.84 -14.75
N PHE A 217 16.66 -12.34 -13.93
CA PHE A 217 16.50 -11.92 -12.54
C PHE A 217 17.79 -12.09 -11.75
N ARG A 218 18.40 -13.29 -11.80
CA ARG A 218 19.67 -13.56 -11.09
C ARG A 218 20.80 -12.69 -11.58
N ARG A 219 20.91 -12.49 -12.89
CA ARG A 219 21.98 -11.67 -13.48
C ARG A 219 21.85 -10.18 -13.14
N GLU A 220 20.62 -9.64 -13.12
CA GLU A 220 20.39 -8.19 -13.06
C GLU A 220 19.98 -7.71 -11.67
N LEU A 221 19.34 -8.56 -10.86
CA LEU A 221 18.71 -8.12 -9.60
C LEU A 221 19.24 -8.82 -8.34
N TRP A 222 20.10 -9.82 -8.43
CA TRP A 222 20.68 -10.44 -7.24
C TRP A 222 21.47 -9.47 -6.38
N SER A 223 22.06 -8.43 -6.95
CA SER A 223 22.79 -7.38 -6.23
C SER A 223 21.96 -6.13 -5.93
N HIS A 224 20.68 -6.11 -6.32
CA HIS A 224 19.81 -4.96 -6.10
C HIS A 224 19.58 -4.68 -4.61
N GLN A 225 19.58 -3.40 -4.25
CA GLN A 225 19.26 -2.88 -2.92
C GLN A 225 18.32 -1.68 -3.05
N PRO A 226 17.46 -1.44 -2.05
CA PRO A 226 17.29 -2.20 -0.80
C PRO A 226 16.44 -3.46 -0.97
N LEU A 227 16.59 -4.42 -0.07
CA LEU A 227 15.78 -5.65 -0.04
C LEU A 227 14.27 -5.40 0.02
N THR A 228 13.85 -4.27 0.59
CA THR A 228 12.43 -3.89 0.71
C THR A 228 11.75 -3.55 -0.62
N ASP A 229 12.47 -3.45 -1.70
CA ASP A 229 11.91 -3.26 -3.04
C ASP A 229 11.33 -4.56 -3.60
N PHE A 230 11.80 -5.71 -3.11
CA PHE A 230 11.31 -7.00 -3.53
C PHE A 230 9.96 -7.33 -2.89
N TRP A 231 9.06 -7.84 -3.71
CA TRP A 231 7.76 -8.29 -3.27
C TRP A 231 7.86 -9.27 -2.10
N ARG A 232 7.04 -9.08 -1.07
CA ARG A 232 6.98 -9.82 0.19
C ARG A 232 8.18 -9.66 1.13
N VAL A 233 9.15 -8.82 0.81
CA VAL A 233 10.23 -8.46 1.75
C VAL A 233 9.91 -7.13 2.43
N GLY A 234 9.25 -7.21 3.59
CA GLY A 234 8.97 -6.03 4.42
C GLY A 234 10.17 -5.63 5.30
N ARG A 235 10.08 -4.44 5.92
CA ARG A 235 11.14 -3.90 6.81
C ARG A 235 11.60 -4.87 7.91
N GLY A 236 10.67 -5.68 8.45
CA GLY A 236 11.00 -6.65 9.50
C GLY A 236 11.88 -7.80 8.98
N ILE A 237 11.61 -8.27 7.76
CA ILE A 237 12.41 -9.31 7.09
C ILE A 237 13.77 -8.72 6.72
N ALA A 238 13.80 -7.59 6.03
CA ALA A 238 15.03 -6.92 5.62
C ALA A 238 15.96 -6.67 6.83
N LYS A 239 15.44 -6.09 7.92
CA LYS A 239 16.23 -5.88 9.14
C LYS A 239 16.84 -7.14 9.71
N LYS A 240 16.10 -8.26 9.73
CA LYS A 240 16.65 -9.55 10.22
C LYS A 240 17.73 -10.09 9.31
N LEU A 241 17.56 -9.96 7.99
CA LEU A 241 18.56 -10.36 6.99
C LEU A 241 19.85 -9.53 7.15
N GLU A 242 19.73 -8.19 7.18
CA GLU A 242 20.84 -7.26 7.36
C GLU A 242 21.62 -7.52 8.65
N GLN A 243 20.93 -7.82 9.77
CA GLN A 243 21.55 -8.20 11.05
C GLN A 243 22.36 -9.50 10.97
N ASN A 244 22.12 -10.33 9.95
CA ASN A 244 22.84 -11.57 9.69
C ASN A 244 23.76 -11.48 8.46
N GLY A 245 24.07 -10.28 7.98
CA GLY A 245 25.02 -10.02 6.90
C GLY A 245 24.47 -10.29 5.50
N MET A 246 23.15 -10.38 5.33
CA MET A 246 22.47 -10.56 4.04
C MET A 246 21.80 -9.25 3.62
N PHE A 247 22.29 -8.63 2.57
CA PHE A 247 21.86 -7.32 2.08
C PHE A 247 21.16 -7.37 0.72
N THR A 248 21.23 -8.51 0.05
CA THR A 248 20.72 -8.72 -1.32
C THR A 248 20.00 -10.07 -1.43
N MET A 249 19.18 -10.24 -2.49
CA MET A 249 18.56 -11.53 -2.77
C MET A 249 19.62 -12.59 -3.15
N GLY A 250 20.72 -12.18 -3.76
CA GLY A 250 21.87 -13.07 -4.00
C GLY A 250 22.48 -13.60 -2.70
N ASP A 251 22.60 -12.79 -1.65
CA ASP A 251 23.09 -13.23 -0.35
C ASP A 251 22.15 -14.27 0.28
N VAL A 252 20.84 -14.05 0.16
CA VAL A 252 19.82 -15.01 0.63
C VAL A 252 19.92 -16.34 -0.12
N ALA A 253 20.02 -16.30 -1.46
CA ALA A 253 20.18 -17.48 -2.29
C ALA A 253 21.45 -18.27 -1.93
N LEU A 254 22.59 -17.59 -1.78
CA LEU A 254 23.85 -18.23 -1.36
C LEU A 254 23.79 -18.77 0.08
N CYS A 255 23.06 -18.09 0.98
CA CYS A 255 22.85 -18.60 2.32
C CYS A 255 22.01 -19.88 2.31
N SER A 256 21.00 -19.98 1.43
CA SER A 256 20.19 -21.20 1.32
C SER A 256 20.99 -22.43 0.91
N GLU A 257 22.07 -22.27 0.12
CA GLU A 257 22.97 -23.35 -0.23
C GLU A 257 23.95 -23.74 0.90
N ARG A 258 24.40 -22.74 1.67
CA ARG A 258 25.49 -22.93 2.63
C ARG A 258 25.00 -23.19 4.07
N ASN A 259 23.88 -22.60 4.45
CA ASN A 259 23.34 -22.62 5.80
C ASN A 259 21.82 -22.33 5.79
N GLU A 260 21.06 -23.21 5.18
CA GLU A 260 19.60 -23.09 5.08
C GLU A 260 18.94 -23.04 6.48
N ASP A 261 19.46 -23.78 7.44
CA ASP A 261 18.96 -23.81 8.82
C ASP A 261 18.90 -22.42 9.46
N LEU A 262 19.82 -21.52 9.11
CA LEU A 262 19.76 -20.13 9.59
C LEU A 262 18.50 -19.42 9.12
N LEU A 263 18.13 -19.58 7.85
CA LEU A 263 16.94 -18.96 7.29
C LEU A 263 15.65 -19.49 7.95
N TYR A 264 15.56 -20.81 8.15
CA TYR A 264 14.43 -21.41 8.88
C TYR A 264 14.38 -20.98 10.35
N LYS A 265 15.52 -20.83 11.01
CA LYS A 265 15.61 -20.30 12.39
C LYS A 265 15.10 -18.84 12.48
N LEU A 266 15.39 -18.02 11.47
CA LEU A 266 14.99 -16.60 11.45
C LEU A 266 13.52 -16.41 11.06
N PHE A 267 13.00 -17.19 10.13
CA PHE A 267 11.71 -16.94 9.46
C PHE A 267 10.69 -18.08 9.61
N GLY A 268 11.07 -19.22 10.17
CA GLY A 268 10.22 -20.41 10.27
C GLY A 268 9.79 -20.87 8.87
N LYS A 269 8.54 -21.30 8.71
CA LYS A 269 7.99 -21.75 7.43
C LYS A 269 8.03 -20.69 6.30
N ASN A 270 8.13 -19.41 6.64
CA ASN A 270 8.24 -18.35 5.65
C ASN A 270 9.64 -18.29 4.99
N ALA A 271 10.62 -19.03 5.49
CA ALA A 271 11.93 -19.16 4.87
C ALA A 271 11.83 -19.78 3.48
N GLU A 272 10.97 -20.78 3.29
CA GLU A 272 10.76 -21.45 2.00
C GLU A 272 10.39 -20.46 0.90
N LEU A 273 9.37 -19.64 1.14
CA LEU A 273 8.98 -18.60 0.18
C LEU A 273 10.10 -17.59 -0.09
N LEU A 274 10.85 -17.20 0.94
CA LEU A 274 11.95 -16.25 0.79
C LEU A 274 13.10 -16.84 -0.04
N ILE A 275 13.43 -18.11 0.17
CA ILE A 275 14.44 -18.85 -0.59
C ILE A 275 14.00 -18.99 -2.05
N ASP A 276 12.78 -19.44 -2.30
CA ASP A 276 12.23 -19.55 -3.64
C ASP A 276 12.32 -18.22 -4.40
N HIS A 277 11.88 -17.14 -3.80
CA HIS A 277 11.96 -15.81 -4.39
C HIS A 277 13.41 -15.35 -4.62
N ALA A 278 14.33 -15.70 -3.73
CA ALA A 278 15.74 -15.36 -3.92
C ALA A 278 16.35 -16.06 -5.15
N TRP A 279 15.85 -17.23 -5.50
CA TRP A 279 16.21 -17.95 -6.74
C TRP A 279 15.40 -17.52 -7.96
N GLY A 280 14.38 -16.65 -7.79
CA GLY A 280 13.47 -16.23 -8.86
C GLY A 280 12.36 -17.23 -9.12
N TRP A 281 12.05 -18.09 -8.17
CA TRP A 281 11.04 -19.13 -8.25
C TRP A 281 9.76 -18.74 -7.49
N GLU A 282 8.59 -19.06 -8.04
CA GLU A 282 7.28 -18.93 -7.40
C GLU A 282 6.34 -20.01 -7.98
N PRO A 283 6.02 -21.04 -7.20
CA PRO A 283 5.17 -22.13 -7.66
C PRO A 283 3.69 -21.79 -7.71
N THR A 284 3.28 -20.71 -7.04
CA THR A 284 1.87 -20.31 -6.93
C THR A 284 1.34 -19.84 -8.28
N THR A 285 0.23 -20.43 -8.72
CA THR A 285 -0.49 -20.03 -9.93
C THR A 285 -1.75 -19.25 -9.59
N ILE A 286 -2.32 -18.53 -10.56
CA ILE A 286 -3.62 -17.85 -10.40
C ILE A 286 -4.72 -18.84 -10.01
N LYS A 287 -4.71 -20.03 -10.60
CA LYS A 287 -5.64 -21.11 -10.25
C LYS A 287 -5.51 -21.52 -8.79
N ALA A 288 -4.29 -21.64 -8.26
CA ALA A 288 -4.05 -21.96 -6.85
C ALA A 288 -4.54 -20.85 -5.92
N ILE A 289 -4.32 -19.58 -6.28
CA ILE A 289 -4.83 -18.42 -5.50
C ILE A 289 -6.35 -18.45 -5.43
N LYS A 290 -7.04 -18.68 -6.54
CA LYS A 290 -8.51 -18.74 -6.60
C LYS A 290 -9.11 -19.95 -5.87
N ALA A 291 -8.39 -21.05 -5.85
CA ALA A 291 -8.81 -22.26 -5.13
C ALA A 291 -8.53 -22.18 -3.62
N TYR A 292 -7.67 -21.27 -3.17
CA TYR A 292 -7.29 -21.16 -1.76
C TYR A 292 -8.49 -20.79 -0.89
N ARG A 293 -8.64 -21.53 0.21
CA ARG A 293 -9.61 -21.24 1.26
C ARG A 293 -8.84 -21.10 2.57
N PRO A 294 -8.87 -19.94 3.21
CA PRO A 294 -8.19 -19.76 4.50
C PRO A 294 -8.83 -20.66 5.57
N SER A 295 -8.01 -21.20 6.46
CA SER A 295 -8.44 -22.01 7.59
C SER A 295 -9.15 -21.20 8.69
N SER A 296 -8.85 -19.91 8.75
CA SER A 296 -9.48 -18.94 9.65
C SER A 296 -9.68 -17.63 8.94
N ASN A 297 -10.77 -16.98 9.24
CA ASN A 297 -11.08 -15.64 8.74
C ASN A 297 -11.27 -14.71 9.92
N SER A 298 -10.97 -13.43 9.72
CA SER A 298 -11.34 -12.39 10.67
C SER A 298 -11.87 -11.17 9.94
N LEU A 299 -12.84 -10.49 10.54
CA LEU A 299 -13.26 -9.15 10.13
C LEU A 299 -12.73 -8.14 11.14
N SER A 300 -12.19 -7.03 10.66
CA SER A 300 -11.64 -6.00 11.53
C SER A 300 -12.06 -4.62 11.10
N SER A 301 -12.26 -3.75 12.09
CA SER A 301 -12.46 -2.31 11.91
C SER A 301 -11.40 -1.55 12.72
N GLY A 302 -10.76 -0.56 12.11
CA GLY A 302 -9.73 0.26 12.75
C GLY A 302 -9.99 1.75 12.55
N GLN A 303 -9.80 2.55 13.62
CA GLN A 303 -9.97 3.99 13.55
C GLN A 303 -8.84 4.73 14.27
N VAL A 304 -8.29 5.74 13.60
CA VAL A 304 -7.40 6.75 14.19
C VAL A 304 -8.19 8.02 14.40
N LEU A 305 -8.28 8.46 15.66
CA LEU A 305 -9.02 9.67 16.02
C LEU A 305 -8.28 10.92 15.52
N HIS A 306 -9.01 11.98 15.15
CA HIS A 306 -8.42 13.24 14.72
C HIS A 306 -7.74 14.00 15.86
N CYS A 307 -8.23 13.85 17.09
CA CYS A 307 -7.60 14.35 18.32
C CYS A 307 -7.67 13.27 19.41
N PRO A 308 -6.90 13.41 20.51
CA PRO A 308 -6.99 12.49 21.64
C PRO A 308 -8.37 12.55 22.31
N TYR A 309 -8.93 11.39 22.64
CA TYR A 309 -10.20 11.27 23.36
C TYR A 309 -10.00 10.67 24.75
N GLU A 310 -10.78 11.16 25.71
CA GLU A 310 -10.90 10.50 27.01
C GLU A 310 -11.59 9.14 26.89
N SER A 311 -11.36 8.28 27.87
CA SER A 311 -11.79 6.88 27.88
C SER A 311 -13.29 6.71 27.59
N GLN A 312 -14.16 7.53 28.18
CA GLN A 312 -15.63 7.43 27.98
C GLN A 312 -16.02 7.68 26.50
N LYS A 313 -15.45 8.74 25.90
CA LYS A 313 -15.70 9.07 24.50
C LYS A 313 -15.09 8.03 23.56
N ALA A 314 -13.90 7.50 23.89
CA ALA A 314 -13.27 6.42 23.15
C ALA A 314 -14.11 5.12 23.20
N LYS A 315 -14.70 4.81 24.36
CA LYS A 315 -15.61 3.67 24.53
C LYS A 315 -16.85 3.79 23.62
N LEU A 316 -17.42 4.99 23.51
CA LEU A 316 -18.54 5.24 22.59
C LEU A 316 -18.15 4.91 21.13
N VAL A 317 -16.98 5.42 20.68
CA VAL A 317 -16.47 5.12 19.32
C VAL A 317 -16.24 3.62 19.12
N VAL A 318 -15.67 2.91 20.10
CA VAL A 318 -15.53 1.44 20.03
C VAL A 318 -16.88 0.75 19.85
N ARG A 319 -17.91 1.23 20.53
CA ARG A 319 -19.27 0.66 20.37
C ARG A 319 -19.83 0.93 18.97
N GLU A 320 -19.67 2.14 18.42
CA GLU A 320 -20.08 2.46 17.05
C GLU A 320 -19.35 1.59 16.03
N MET A 321 -18.02 1.42 16.20
CA MET A 321 -17.21 0.53 15.35
C MET A 321 -17.67 -0.93 15.44
N THR A 322 -18.04 -1.37 16.65
CA THR A 322 -18.53 -2.74 16.87
C THR A 322 -19.89 -2.96 16.21
N ASP A 323 -20.78 -1.98 16.28
CA ASP A 323 -22.09 -2.05 15.63
C ASP A 323 -21.96 -2.20 14.12
N LEU A 324 -21.13 -1.37 13.49
CA LEU A 324 -20.83 -1.46 12.05
C LEU A 324 -20.17 -2.80 11.68
N LEU A 325 -19.25 -3.32 12.51
CA LEU A 325 -18.60 -4.61 12.27
C LEU A 325 -19.60 -5.77 12.33
N VAL A 326 -20.58 -5.67 13.24
CA VAL A 326 -21.65 -6.69 13.35
C VAL A 326 -22.58 -6.64 12.14
N LEU A 327 -22.90 -5.43 11.63
CA LEU A 327 -23.66 -5.32 10.36
C LEU A 327 -22.91 -6.00 9.21
N ASP A 328 -21.59 -5.82 9.12
CA ASP A 328 -20.76 -6.51 8.13
C ASP A 328 -20.78 -8.05 8.29
N LEU A 329 -20.79 -8.56 9.54
CA LEU A 329 -20.93 -10.00 9.79
C LEU A 329 -22.28 -10.51 9.27
N VAL A 330 -23.36 -9.79 9.58
CA VAL A 330 -24.72 -10.17 9.13
C VAL A 330 -24.84 -10.12 7.61
N ASP A 331 -24.35 -9.07 6.98
CA ASP A 331 -24.41 -8.89 5.51
C ASP A 331 -23.67 -10.01 4.77
N LYS A 332 -22.54 -10.47 5.33
CA LYS A 332 -21.73 -11.56 4.78
C LYS A 332 -22.18 -12.97 5.21
N GLY A 333 -23.21 -13.07 6.05
CA GLY A 333 -23.69 -14.37 6.59
C GLY A 333 -22.66 -15.04 7.51
N LEU A 334 -21.84 -14.25 8.22
CA LEU A 334 -20.77 -14.74 9.10
C LEU A 334 -21.15 -14.64 10.57
N VAL A 335 -20.51 -15.46 11.38
CA VAL A 335 -20.62 -15.48 12.85
C VAL A 335 -19.24 -15.47 13.48
N THR A 336 -19.14 -15.05 14.72
CA THR A 336 -17.88 -15.03 15.49
C THR A 336 -18.12 -15.63 16.88
N ASP A 337 -17.08 -16.24 17.46
CA ASP A 337 -17.06 -16.70 18.85
C ASP A 337 -16.01 -15.99 19.70
N GLN A 338 -15.21 -15.09 19.08
CA GLN A 338 -14.20 -14.30 19.80
C GLN A 338 -14.11 -12.88 19.26
N MET A 339 -14.06 -11.92 20.20
CA MET A 339 -13.73 -10.51 19.89
C MET A 339 -12.37 -10.13 20.44
N VAL A 340 -11.61 -9.36 19.66
CA VAL A 340 -10.32 -8.79 20.06
C VAL A 340 -10.41 -7.28 20.01
N LEU A 341 -9.88 -6.61 21.03
CA LEU A 341 -9.81 -5.16 21.11
C LEU A 341 -8.38 -4.70 21.34
N THR A 342 -7.92 -3.74 20.55
CA THR A 342 -6.66 -3.04 20.75
C THR A 342 -6.91 -1.54 20.84
N VAL A 343 -6.41 -0.90 21.90
CA VAL A 343 -6.56 0.55 22.13
C VAL A 343 -5.18 1.16 22.31
N GLY A 344 -4.79 2.01 21.36
CA GLY A 344 -3.53 2.75 21.39
C GLY A 344 -3.72 4.14 22.00
N TYR A 345 -2.83 4.50 22.91
CA TYR A 345 -2.87 5.76 23.61
C TYR A 345 -2.13 6.87 22.86
N ASP A 346 -2.50 8.14 23.16
CA ASP A 346 -1.85 9.29 22.54
C ASP A 346 -0.52 9.64 23.23
N ILE A 347 0.41 10.19 22.45
CA ILE A 347 1.71 10.66 22.92
C ILE A 347 1.57 11.75 23.99
N GLU A 348 0.49 12.52 23.98
CA GLU A 348 0.22 13.58 24.97
C GLU A 348 0.26 13.05 26.42
N ASN A 349 -0.08 11.78 26.62
CA ASN A 349 0.04 11.15 27.94
C ASN A 349 1.47 11.16 28.50
N LEU A 350 2.49 11.23 27.64
CA LEU A 350 3.91 11.26 28.04
C LEU A 350 4.58 12.62 27.80
N THR A 351 4.07 13.44 26.89
CA THR A 351 4.63 14.78 26.61
C THR A 351 4.04 15.88 27.48
N ASN A 352 2.84 15.70 28.03
CA ASN A 352 2.25 16.60 29.00
C ASN A 352 2.83 16.28 30.40
N PRO A 353 3.53 17.22 31.09
CA PRO A 353 4.18 16.93 32.37
C PRO A 353 3.23 16.45 33.47
N ALA A 354 2.02 17.03 33.54
CA ALA A 354 1.02 16.66 34.55
C ALA A 354 0.45 15.24 34.31
N ARG A 355 0.30 14.82 33.05
CA ARG A 355 -0.13 13.45 32.70
C ARG A 355 1.03 12.48 32.88
N ARG A 356 2.23 12.85 32.46
CA ARG A 356 3.43 12.01 32.58
C ARG A 356 3.74 11.66 34.03
N ALA A 357 3.59 12.63 34.94
CA ALA A 357 3.83 12.40 36.37
C ALA A 357 2.88 11.37 36.99
N LYS A 358 1.70 11.15 36.41
CA LYS A 358 0.70 10.19 36.91
C LYS A 358 0.81 8.80 36.21
N TYR A 359 1.60 8.70 35.13
CA TYR A 359 1.72 7.45 34.40
C TYR A 359 2.96 6.67 34.81
N HIS A 360 2.75 5.47 35.37
CA HIS A 360 3.79 4.55 35.83
C HIS A 360 3.79 3.22 35.04
N GLY A 361 2.99 3.14 33.98
CA GLY A 361 2.89 1.95 33.14
C GLY A 361 4.04 1.77 32.16
N ALA A 362 3.99 0.70 31.39
CA ALA A 362 4.99 0.39 30.36
C ALA A 362 4.94 1.37 29.19
N VAL A 363 6.11 1.73 28.68
CA VAL A 363 6.29 2.62 27.52
C VAL A 363 6.84 1.82 26.36
N GLU A 364 6.35 2.10 25.15
CA GLU A 364 6.85 1.51 23.89
C GLU A 364 7.19 2.62 22.89
N LYS A 365 7.96 2.29 21.86
CA LYS A 365 8.25 3.22 20.78
C LYS A 365 7.32 2.96 19.60
N ASP A 366 6.71 4.03 19.09
CA ASP A 366 5.93 3.97 17.87
C ASP A 366 6.84 3.79 16.62
N PRO A 367 6.29 3.57 15.41
CA PRO A 367 7.09 3.42 14.17
C PRO A 367 7.98 4.64 13.84
N TYR A 368 7.75 5.78 14.48
CA TYR A 368 8.55 7.00 14.32
C TYR A 368 9.60 7.16 15.43
N GLY A 369 9.74 6.15 16.30
CA GLY A 369 10.68 6.17 17.43
C GLY A 369 10.22 7.01 18.62
N ARG A 370 8.97 7.53 18.64
CA ARG A 370 8.44 8.34 19.73
C ARG A 370 7.92 7.44 20.85
N GLU A 371 8.18 7.82 22.08
CA GLU A 371 7.65 7.13 23.26
C GLU A 371 6.14 7.36 23.40
N ILE A 372 5.41 6.27 23.58
CA ILE A 372 3.97 6.24 23.83
C ILE A 372 3.66 5.24 24.95
N PRO A 373 2.56 5.39 25.71
CA PRO A 373 2.11 4.35 26.62
C PRO A 373 1.86 3.04 25.85
N LYS A 374 2.25 1.90 26.45
CA LYS A 374 1.96 0.60 25.87
C LYS A 374 0.47 0.44 25.62
N GLN A 375 0.13 0.01 24.41
CA GLN A 375 -1.27 -0.17 24.00
C GLN A 375 -1.98 -1.22 24.87
N ALA A 376 -3.27 -0.99 25.14
CA ALA A 376 -4.14 -1.99 25.72
C ALA A 376 -4.53 -3.01 24.64
N HIS A 377 -4.44 -4.29 24.95
CA HIS A 377 -4.80 -5.37 24.04
C HIS A 377 -5.40 -6.53 24.83
N GLY A 378 -6.47 -7.11 24.29
CA GLY A 378 -7.09 -8.28 24.89
C GLY A 378 -8.15 -8.90 23.98
N SER A 379 -8.60 -10.09 24.38
CA SER A 379 -9.68 -10.83 23.74
C SER A 379 -10.75 -11.25 24.74
N ILE A 380 -11.92 -11.53 24.22
CA ILE A 380 -13.05 -12.09 24.96
C ILE A 380 -13.74 -13.13 24.09
N ASN A 381 -13.95 -14.33 24.64
CA ASN A 381 -14.73 -15.37 24.00
C ASN A 381 -16.21 -15.16 24.26
N LEU A 382 -17.03 -15.50 23.29
CA LEU A 382 -18.49 -15.48 23.36
C LEU A 382 -18.99 -16.88 23.71
N ASP A 383 -20.23 -16.98 24.20
CA ASP A 383 -20.89 -18.27 24.51
C ASP A 383 -21.33 -18.99 23.24
N GLY A 384 -20.38 -19.20 22.30
CA GLY A 384 -20.61 -19.82 21.00
C GLY A 384 -20.72 -18.80 19.86
N HIS A 385 -20.78 -19.34 18.64
CA HIS A 385 -20.81 -18.55 17.40
C HIS A 385 -22.10 -17.72 17.30
N THR A 386 -21.96 -16.44 17.05
CA THR A 386 -23.10 -15.50 17.00
C THR A 386 -22.78 -14.28 16.12
N SER A 387 -23.83 -13.69 15.53
CA SER A 387 -23.83 -12.35 14.95
C SER A 387 -24.77 -11.40 15.70
N SER A 388 -25.15 -11.75 16.96
CA SER A 388 -26.04 -10.93 17.77
C SER A 388 -25.35 -9.63 18.22
N THR A 389 -25.81 -8.49 17.71
CA THR A 389 -25.31 -7.15 18.10
C THR A 389 -25.28 -6.98 19.61
N ARG A 390 -26.32 -7.41 20.32
CA ARG A 390 -26.41 -7.26 21.78
C ARG A 390 -25.30 -8.04 22.50
N LYS A 391 -25.09 -9.32 22.12
CA LYS A 391 -24.07 -10.17 22.75
C LYS A 391 -22.67 -9.63 22.50
N ILE A 392 -22.35 -9.32 21.24
CA ILE A 392 -21.04 -8.83 20.82
C ILE A 392 -20.76 -7.45 21.45
N MET A 393 -21.73 -6.55 21.44
CA MET A 393 -21.61 -5.21 22.04
C MET A 393 -21.37 -5.26 23.56
N CYS A 394 -22.08 -6.16 24.28
CA CYS A 394 -21.85 -6.36 25.71
C CYS A 394 -20.42 -6.86 25.97
N ALA A 395 -19.98 -7.89 25.23
CA ALA A 395 -18.66 -8.48 25.39
C ALA A 395 -17.54 -7.47 25.09
N VAL A 396 -17.63 -6.71 23.99
CA VAL A 396 -16.62 -5.69 23.65
C VAL A 396 -16.62 -4.54 24.68
N SER A 397 -17.79 -4.15 25.20
CA SER A 397 -17.89 -3.11 26.25
C SER A 397 -17.25 -3.56 27.56
N GLU A 398 -17.44 -4.82 27.95
CA GLU A 398 -16.79 -5.45 29.11
C GLU A 398 -15.27 -5.54 28.89
N LEU A 399 -14.84 -6.01 27.71
CA LEU A 399 -13.43 -6.08 27.35
C LEU A 399 -12.76 -4.71 27.45
N PHE A 400 -13.40 -3.66 26.93
CA PHE A 400 -12.90 -2.29 27.02
C PHE A 400 -12.67 -1.89 28.49
N ASP A 401 -13.67 -2.09 29.35
CA ASP A 401 -13.61 -1.71 30.77
C ASP A 401 -12.51 -2.48 31.53
N ARG A 402 -12.22 -3.71 31.09
CA ARG A 402 -11.21 -4.59 31.70
C ARG A 402 -9.78 -4.23 31.32
N ILE A 403 -9.53 -3.81 30.06
CA ILE A 403 -8.15 -3.65 29.56
C ILE A 403 -7.71 -2.18 29.46
N VAL A 404 -8.62 -1.22 29.34
CA VAL A 404 -8.28 0.17 29.04
C VAL A 404 -8.04 0.97 30.33
N ASP A 405 -6.88 1.65 30.40
CA ASP A 405 -6.62 2.61 31.47
C ASP A 405 -7.47 3.87 31.25
N LYS A 406 -8.40 4.11 32.18
CA LYS A 406 -9.38 5.20 32.11
C LYS A 406 -8.77 6.60 32.25
N ASN A 407 -7.52 6.70 32.73
CA ASN A 407 -6.82 7.97 32.94
C ASN A 407 -6.04 8.43 31.71
N LEU A 408 -5.89 7.55 30.70
CA LEU A 408 -5.11 7.82 29.50
C LEU A 408 -5.98 8.31 28.35
N LEU A 409 -5.43 9.25 27.57
CA LEU A 409 -6.01 9.70 26.32
C LEU A 409 -5.78 8.64 25.23
N VAL A 410 -6.86 8.30 24.54
CA VAL A 410 -6.89 7.32 23.45
C VAL A 410 -6.67 8.01 22.10
N ARG A 411 -5.91 7.37 21.20
CA ARG A 411 -5.63 7.88 19.86
C ARG A 411 -6.12 6.96 18.74
N ARG A 412 -6.10 5.66 18.94
CA ARG A 412 -6.48 4.68 17.91
C ARG A 412 -7.12 3.45 18.54
N MET A 413 -7.97 2.79 17.77
CA MET A 413 -8.69 1.60 18.22
C MET A 413 -8.83 0.63 17.07
N TYR A 414 -8.81 -0.67 17.38
CA TYR A 414 -9.04 -1.76 16.45
C TYR A 414 -9.94 -2.79 17.13
N VAL A 415 -11.01 -3.15 16.46
CA VAL A 415 -11.94 -4.21 16.88
C VAL A 415 -11.86 -5.32 15.85
N VAL A 416 -11.71 -6.57 16.27
CA VAL A 416 -11.62 -7.73 15.40
C VAL A 416 -12.61 -8.78 15.86
N ALA A 417 -13.34 -9.36 14.92
CA ALA A 417 -14.15 -10.59 15.07
C ALA A 417 -13.39 -11.73 14.39
N ASN A 418 -13.07 -12.79 15.15
CA ASN A 418 -12.35 -13.98 14.69
C ASN A 418 -13.32 -15.12 14.40
#